data_e9f325155220a6fa3b240969c0dccbba
#
_entry.id   e9f325155220a6fa3b240969c0dccbba
#
_cell.length_a   1.000
_cell.length_b   1.000
_cell.length_c   1.000
_cell.angle_alpha   90.00
_cell.angle_beta   90.00
_cell.angle_gamma   90.00
#
_symmetry.space_group_name_H-M   'P 1'
#
loop_
_entity.id
_entity.type
_entity.pdbx_description
1 polymer ?
#
loop_
_entity_poly.entity_id
_entity_poly.type
_entity_poly.pdbx_seq_one_letter_code
_entity_poly.pdbx_strand_id
1 'polypeptide(L)'
;AFLLNFGYQGMISIIDCLLTHRDVVVYDAEAHACIIDGLRLHKGKRFVYAHNDEASLRLQLQHATDLAEQQKGGVLVITEGVFGMKGDLGFLDVIVKLKKEFSFRLLVDDAHGFGTMGPGGRGTAAHFGVVDGVDVLFNTFAKSMAGIGAFVSGPRWLINLFRYNMRSQLYAKSLPMPMVIGAL
;
A
#
# COMPACT_ATOMS: atom_id res chain seq x y z
N ALA A 1 1.04 -12.54 -6.70
CA ALA A 1 0.22 -12.13 -5.54
C ALA A 1 0.48 -13.05 -4.36
N PHE A 2 0.12 -12.60 -3.16
CA PHE A 2 0.24 -13.36 -1.91
C PHE A 2 -1.04 -13.17 -1.08
N LEU A 3 -1.64 -14.27 -0.64
CA LEU A 3 -2.89 -14.30 0.10
C LEU A 3 -2.67 -13.96 1.58
N LEU A 4 -3.57 -13.18 2.16
CA LEU A 4 -3.53 -12.69 3.53
C LEU A 4 -4.82 -13.06 4.27
N ASN A 5 -4.73 -13.31 5.57
CA ASN A 5 -5.88 -13.74 6.36
C ASN A 5 -6.92 -12.64 6.56
N PHE A 6 -6.47 -11.43 6.86
CA PHE A 6 -7.31 -10.26 7.12
C PHE A 6 -6.69 -8.99 6.55
N GLY A 7 -7.51 -8.08 6.05
CA GLY A 7 -7.04 -6.84 5.44
C GLY A 7 -6.27 -5.95 6.42
N TYR A 8 -6.86 -5.66 7.56
CA TYR A 8 -6.26 -4.79 8.58
C TYR A 8 -4.89 -5.28 9.04
N GLN A 9 -4.83 -6.53 9.48
CA GLN A 9 -3.59 -7.18 9.92
C GLN A 9 -2.58 -7.33 8.78
N GLY A 10 -3.06 -7.61 7.57
CA GLY A 10 -2.25 -7.73 6.37
C GLY A 10 -1.51 -6.44 6.05
N MET A 11 -2.20 -5.30 6.05
CA MET A 11 -1.58 -4.00 5.80
C MET A 11 -0.52 -3.66 6.86
N ILE A 12 -0.82 -3.84 8.14
CA ILE A 12 0.16 -3.65 9.23
C ILE A 12 1.42 -4.50 8.97
N SER A 13 1.24 -5.77 8.61
CA SER A 13 2.36 -6.68 8.38
C SER A 13 3.15 -6.40 7.10
N ILE A 14 2.50 -5.88 6.07
CA ILE A 14 3.17 -5.39 4.85
C ILE A 14 4.12 -4.24 5.22
N ILE A 15 3.63 -3.25 5.94
CA ILE A 15 4.41 -2.08 6.34
C ILE A 15 5.59 -2.49 7.24
N ASP A 16 5.35 -3.33 8.26
CA ASP A 16 6.38 -3.85 9.15
C ASP A 16 7.47 -4.66 8.40
N CYS A 17 7.05 -5.45 7.40
CA CYS A 17 7.96 -6.28 6.61
C CYS A 17 8.81 -5.49 5.60
N LEU A 18 8.27 -4.39 5.06
CA LEU A 18 8.93 -3.59 4.02
C LEU A 18 9.98 -2.65 4.55
N LEU A 19 9.82 -2.16 5.77
CA LEU A 19 10.54 -0.98 6.26
C LEU A 19 11.59 -1.35 7.30
N THR A 20 12.74 -0.73 7.17
CA THR A 20 13.80 -0.68 8.18
C THR A 20 13.81 0.70 8.86
N HIS A 21 14.56 0.84 9.94
CA HIS A 21 14.72 2.13 10.65
C HIS A 21 15.38 3.23 9.80
N ARG A 22 15.99 2.87 8.66
CA ARG A 22 16.64 3.82 7.73
C ARG A 22 15.69 4.33 6.65
N ASP A 23 14.57 3.64 6.45
CA ASP A 23 13.62 4.02 5.42
C ASP A 23 12.72 5.15 5.90
N VAL A 24 12.28 5.98 4.96
CA VAL A 24 11.42 7.13 5.21
C VAL A 24 10.08 6.89 4.54
N VAL A 25 9.00 7.18 5.26
CA VAL A 25 7.64 7.02 4.74
C VAL A 25 7.01 8.39 4.49
N VAL A 26 6.34 8.53 3.34
CA VAL A 26 5.47 9.64 3.02
C VAL A 26 4.06 9.08 2.84
N TYR A 27 3.06 9.61 3.56
CA TYR A 27 1.70 9.06 3.51
C TYR A 27 0.64 10.15 3.53
N ASP A 28 -0.55 9.82 2.99
CA ASP A 28 -1.69 10.73 2.92
C ASP A 28 -2.28 10.98 4.31
N ALA A 29 -2.69 12.22 4.58
CA ALA A 29 -3.29 12.62 5.87
C ALA A 29 -4.60 11.87 6.18
N GLU A 30 -5.33 11.40 5.18
CA GLU A 30 -6.59 10.66 5.31
C GLU A 30 -6.38 9.13 5.28
N ALA A 31 -5.13 8.67 5.36
CA ALA A 31 -4.81 7.24 5.29
C ALA A 31 -5.56 6.42 6.36
N HIS A 32 -6.07 5.26 5.95
CA HIS A 32 -6.84 4.35 6.79
C HIS A 32 -6.09 3.93 8.07
N ALA A 33 -6.84 3.66 9.13
CA ALA A 33 -6.29 3.29 10.44
C ALA A 33 -5.29 2.14 10.40
N CYS A 34 -5.44 1.15 9.50
CA CYS A 34 -4.49 0.05 9.37
C CYS A 34 -3.11 0.51 8.87
N ILE A 35 -3.05 1.55 8.03
CA ILE A 35 -1.80 2.17 7.60
C ILE A 35 -1.16 2.89 8.77
N ILE A 36 -1.94 3.70 9.49
CA ILE A 36 -1.47 4.43 10.67
C ILE A 36 -0.92 3.48 11.75
N ASP A 37 -1.63 2.38 12.02
CA ASP A 37 -1.18 1.39 13.00
C ASP A 37 0.07 0.62 12.53
N GLY A 38 0.16 0.31 11.23
CA GLY A 38 1.39 -0.25 10.66
C GLY A 38 2.58 0.71 10.79
N LEU A 39 2.35 1.99 10.54
CA LEU A 39 3.36 3.03 10.69
C LEU A 39 3.80 3.27 12.15
N ARG A 40 3.00 2.90 13.15
CA ARG A 40 3.43 2.93 14.57
C ARG A 40 4.53 1.93 14.88
N LEU A 41 4.64 0.84 14.11
CA LEU A 41 5.72 -0.14 14.24
C LEU A 41 7.01 0.33 13.59
N HIS A 42 6.91 1.23 12.60
CA HIS A 42 8.06 1.77 11.90
C HIS A 42 8.89 2.71 12.79
N LYS A 43 10.18 2.42 12.92
CA LYS A 43 11.13 3.19 13.76
C LYS A 43 11.82 4.34 13.04
N GLY A 44 11.66 4.44 11.72
CA GLY A 44 12.20 5.52 10.90
C GLY A 44 11.32 6.77 10.87
N LYS A 45 11.70 7.74 10.08
CA LYS A 45 10.96 9.00 9.92
C LYS A 45 9.73 8.84 9.05
N ARG A 46 8.67 9.56 9.40
CA ARG A 46 7.42 9.61 8.67
C ARG A 46 7.05 11.05 8.38
N PHE A 47 6.61 11.32 7.17
CA PHE A 47 6.09 12.60 6.72
C PHE A 47 4.66 12.42 6.25
N VAL A 48 3.77 13.33 6.64
CA VAL A 48 2.37 13.35 6.20
C VAL A 48 2.21 14.45 5.16
N TYR A 49 1.53 14.17 4.05
CA TYR A 49 1.13 15.19 3.10
C TYR A 49 -0.38 15.45 3.17
N ALA A 50 -0.79 16.69 2.86
CA ALA A 50 -2.20 17.08 2.85
C ALA A 50 -2.95 16.27 1.78
N HIS A 51 -4.14 15.80 2.11
CA HIS A 51 -4.94 14.91 1.29
C HIS A 51 -5.11 15.41 -0.15
N ASN A 52 -4.71 14.59 -1.13
CA ASN A 52 -4.77 14.87 -2.56
C ASN A 52 -4.12 16.22 -2.97
N ASP A 53 -3.12 16.68 -2.25
CA ASP A 53 -2.39 17.93 -2.51
C ASP A 53 -1.00 17.62 -3.09
N GLU A 54 -0.81 17.87 -4.40
CA GLU A 54 0.46 17.62 -5.10
C GLU A 54 1.59 18.48 -4.54
N ALA A 55 1.34 19.75 -4.21
CA ALA A 55 2.37 20.65 -3.70
C ALA A 55 2.88 20.17 -2.32
N SER A 56 1.95 19.77 -1.45
CA SER A 56 2.27 19.17 -0.17
C SER A 56 3.05 17.86 -0.34
N LEU A 57 2.63 16.97 -1.26
CA LEU A 57 3.33 15.72 -1.53
C LEU A 57 4.75 15.96 -2.05
N ARG A 58 4.95 16.89 -2.98
CA ARG A 58 6.28 17.27 -3.51
C ARG A 58 7.21 17.74 -2.41
N LEU A 59 6.71 18.61 -1.52
CA LEU A 59 7.50 19.11 -0.38
C LEU A 59 7.94 17.96 0.54
N GLN A 60 7.02 17.04 0.87
CA GLN A 60 7.35 15.91 1.74
C GLN A 60 8.27 14.90 1.04
N LEU A 61 8.14 14.70 -0.26
CA LEU A 61 9.04 13.85 -1.04
C LEU A 61 10.47 14.42 -1.07
N GLN A 62 10.63 15.74 -1.21
CA GLN A 62 11.94 16.37 -1.12
C GLN A 62 12.60 16.10 0.25
N HIS A 63 11.90 16.39 1.34
CA HIS A 63 12.39 16.14 2.70
C HIS A 63 12.72 14.65 2.93
N ALA A 64 11.87 13.76 2.41
CA ALA A 64 12.05 12.32 2.56
C ALA A 64 13.25 11.81 1.77
N THR A 65 13.47 12.31 0.56
CA THR A 65 14.59 11.93 -0.29
C THR A 65 15.92 12.36 0.34
N ASP A 66 16.00 13.63 0.76
CA ASP A 66 17.21 14.17 1.40
C ASP A 66 17.61 13.37 2.66
N LEU A 67 16.61 13.01 3.47
CA LEU A 67 16.84 12.23 4.68
C LEU A 67 17.19 10.77 4.37
N ALA A 68 16.51 10.14 3.42
CA ALA A 68 16.77 8.75 3.04
C ALA A 68 18.20 8.58 2.49
N GLU A 69 18.68 9.54 1.69
CA GLU A 69 20.06 9.56 1.19
C GLU A 69 21.07 9.63 2.34
N GLN A 70 20.85 10.53 3.31
CA GLN A 70 21.71 10.65 4.49
C GLN A 70 21.78 9.36 5.32
N GLN A 71 20.64 8.64 5.43
CA GLN A 71 20.52 7.42 6.22
C GLN A 71 20.84 6.15 5.42
N LYS A 72 21.10 6.27 4.11
CA LYS A 72 21.26 5.14 3.18
C LYS A 72 20.03 4.21 3.20
N GLY A 73 18.86 4.79 3.28
CA GLY A 73 17.55 4.13 3.23
C GLY A 73 16.84 4.40 1.92
N GLY A 74 15.58 3.98 1.83
CA GLY A 74 14.66 4.24 0.73
C GLY A 74 13.47 5.11 1.16
N VAL A 75 12.69 5.55 0.18
CA VAL A 75 11.42 6.25 0.40
C VAL A 75 10.26 5.35 -0.01
N LEU A 76 9.27 5.20 0.88
CA LEU A 76 7.99 4.55 0.59
C LEU A 76 6.87 5.58 0.64
N VAL A 77 6.15 5.74 -0.46
CA VAL A 77 4.88 6.50 -0.49
C VAL A 77 3.72 5.52 -0.26
N ILE A 78 2.80 5.88 0.63
CA ILE A 78 1.59 5.09 0.92
C ILE A 78 0.36 5.97 0.70
N THR A 79 -0.58 5.49 -0.10
CA THR A 79 -1.87 6.13 -0.37
C THR A 79 -2.97 5.10 -0.55
N GLU A 80 -4.21 5.56 -0.66
CA GLU A 80 -5.35 4.72 -1.03
C GLU A 80 -5.77 4.96 -2.48
N GLY A 81 -6.36 3.96 -3.11
CA GLY A 81 -6.99 4.10 -4.42
C GLY A 81 -8.31 4.86 -4.32
N VAL A 82 -9.16 4.43 -3.39
CA VAL A 82 -10.41 5.10 -3.00
C VAL A 82 -10.40 5.31 -1.50
N PHE A 83 -10.54 6.53 -1.04
CA PHE A 83 -10.64 6.88 0.38
C PHE A 83 -12.05 6.62 0.90
N GLY A 84 -12.19 5.54 1.69
CA GLY A 84 -13.51 5.00 2.05
C GLY A 84 -14.41 5.93 2.85
N MET A 85 -13.86 6.87 3.63
CA MET A 85 -14.65 7.79 4.45
C MET A 85 -15.26 8.94 3.65
N LYS A 86 -14.61 9.38 2.59
CA LYS A 86 -15.06 10.48 1.73
C LYS A 86 -15.62 10.00 0.39
N GLY A 87 -15.18 8.83 -0.07
CA GLY A 87 -15.56 8.27 -1.36
C GLY A 87 -14.83 8.93 -2.54
N ASP A 88 -13.76 9.68 -2.29
CA ASP A 88 -12.95 10.30 -3.33
C ASP A 88 -11.79 9.38 -3.76
N LEU A 89 -11.23 9.67 -4.93
CA LEU A 89 -10.13 8.92 -5.51
C LEU A 89 -8.79 9.50 -5.07
N GLY A 90 -7.84 8.62 -4.76
CA GLY A 90 -6.43 9.01 -4.69
C GLY A 90 -5.92 9.42 -6.07
N PHE A 91 -5.12 10.47 -6.16
CA PHE A 91 -4.56 11.00 -7.41
C PHE A 91 -3.34 10.19 -7.91
N LEU A 92 -3.57 8.88 -8.16
CA LEU A 92 -2.51 7.91 -8.47
C LEU A 92 -1.70 8.29 -9.73
N ASP A 93 -2.35 8.90 -10.72
CA ASP A 93 -1.69 9.35 -11.94
C ASP A 93 -0.67 10.48 -11.66
N VAL A 94 -0.98 11.37 -10.72
CA VAL A 94 -0.07 12.42 -10.26
C VAL A 94 1.10 11.80 -9.49
N ILE A 95 0.81 10.93 -8.52
CA ILE A 95 1.86 10.26 -7.72
C ILE A 95 2.82 9.50 -8.63
N VAL A 96 2.32 8.74 -9.59
CA VAL A 96 3.17 7.97 -10.51
C VAL A 96 4.01 8.87 -11.40
N LYS A 97 3.49 10.04 -11.83
CA LYS A 97 4.28 11.04 -12.58
C LYS A 97 5.49 11.54 -11.77
N LEU A 98 5.34 11.69 -10.45
CA LEU A 98 6.42 12.14 -9.57
C LEU A 98 7.58 11.16 -9.46
N LYS A 99 7.41 9.89 -9.83
CA LYS A 99 8.51 8.91 -9.94
C LYS A 99 9.57 9.27 -10.99
N LYS A 100 9.25 10.20 -11.89
CA LYS A 100 10.23 10.74 -12.86
C LYS A 100 11.22 11.73 -12.21
N GLU A 101 10.82 12.31 -11.08
CA GLU A 101 11.57 13.35 -10.38
C GLU A 101 12.16 12.83 -9.06
N PHE A 102 11.43 11.95 -8.37
CA PHE A 102 11.80 11.41 -7.06
C PHE A 102 11.93 9.88 -7.12
N SER A 103 12.94 9.35 -6.42
CA SER A 103 13.12 7.90 -6.28
C SER A 103 12.35 7.39 -5.07
N PHE A 104 11.21 6.72 -5.28
CA PHE A 104 10.42 6.09 -4.22
C PHE A 104 9.70 4.83 -4.70
N ARG A 105 9.29 3.99 -3.76
CA ARG A 105 8.33 2.91 -3.99
C ARG A 105 6.94 3.37 -3.61
N LEU A 106 5.93 2.87 -4.34
CA LEU A 106 4.52 3.21 -4.12
C LEU A 106 3.74 1.99 -3.66
N LEU A 107 3.16 2.08 -2.46
CA LEU A 107 2.16 1.17 -1.94
C LEU A 107 0.80 1.82 -2.04
N VAL A 108 -0.13 1.13 -2.69
CA VAL A 108 -1.52 1.56 -2.82
C VAL A 108 -2.42 0.57 -2.06
N ASP A 109 -3.20 1.09 -1.11
CA ASP A 109 -4.34 0.40 -0.54
C ASP A 109 -5.55 0.61 -1.47
N ASP A 110 -5.87 -0.41 -2.25
CA ASP A 110 -7.01 -0.35 -3.18
C ASP A 110 -8.19 -1.19 -2.70
N ALA A 111 -8.33 -1.34 -1.38
CA ALA A 111 -9.39 -2.12 -0.75
C ALA A 111 -10.81 -1.70 -1.17
N HIS A 112 -11.03 -0.43 -1.46
CA HIS A 112 -12.31 0.10 -1.94
C HIS A 112 -12.42 0.14 -3.47
N GLY A 113 -11.31 0.19 -4.20
CA GLY A 113 -11.30 0.25 -5.66
C GLY A 113 -11.38 -1.12 -6.33
N PHE A 114 -10.81 -2.15 -5.69
CA PHE A 114 -10.84 -3.51 -6.21
C PHE A 114 -12.28 -4.05 -6.31
N GLY A 115 -12.63 -4.58 -7.50
CA GLY A 115 -13.97 -5.07 -7.81
C GLY A 115 -14.98 -3.99 -8.20
N THR A 116 -14.65 -2.70 -8.02
CA THR A 116 -15.56 -1.58 -8.31
C THR A 116 -15.02 -0.60 -9.35
N MET A 117 -13.71 -0.37 -9.36
CA MET A 117 -13.07 0.61 -10.23
C MET A 117 -12.27 -0.04 -11.36
N GLY A 118 -12.11 0.71 -12.43
CA GLY A 118 -11.30 0.32 -13.59
C GLY A 118 -11.93 -0.77 -14.46
N PRO A 119 -11.34 -1.05 -15.63
CA PRO A 119 -11.85 -2.08 -16.55
C PRO A 119 -11.89 -3.46 -15.87
N GLY A 120 -13.06 -4.09 -15.87
CA GLY A 120 -13.27 -5.42 -15.26
C GLY A 120 -13.04 -5.45 -13.73
N GLY A 121 -13.19 -4.32 -13.04
CA GLY A 121 -13.01 -4.25 -11.58
C GLY A 121 -11.54 -4.40 -11.12
N ARG A 122 -10.56 -4.11 -11.98
CA ARG A 122 -9.14 -4.30 -11.71
C ARG A 122 -8.54 -3.26 -10.76
N GLY A 123 -9.36 -2.36 -10.24
CA GLY A 123 -8.98 -1.38 -9.23
C GLY A 123 -8.59 -0.02 -9.78
N THR A 124 -8.21 0.86 -8.87
CA THR A 124 -7.98 2.29 -9.14
C THR A 124 -6.73 2.54 -9.99
N ALA A 125 -5.67 1.76 -9.79
CA ALA A 125 -4.48 1.86 -10.65
C ALA A 125 -4.80 1.55 -12.12
N ALA A 126 -5.68 0.59 -12.38
CA ALA A 126 -6.15 0.27 -13.73
C ALA A 126 -7.11 1.35 -14.28
N HIS A 127 -7.90 1.98 -13.41
CA HIS A 127 -8.76 3.12 -13.77
C HIS A 127 -7.94 4.29 -14.33
N PHE A 128 -6.82 4.62 -13.68
CA PHE A 128 -5.92 5.69 -14.13
C PHE A 128 -4.89 5.25 -15.20
N GLY A 129 -4.84 3.96 -15.54
CA GLY A 129 -3.85 3.45 -16.52
C GLY A 129 -2.41 3.46 -16.00
N VAL A 130 -2.20 3.38 -14.69
CA VAL A 130 -0.87 3.53 -14.05
C VAL A 130 -0.41 2.28 -13.29
N VAL A 131 -0.93 1.11 -13.64
CA VAL A 131 -0.63 -0.17 -12.96
C VAL A 131 0.87 -0.42 -12.83
N ASP A 132 1.64 -0.16 -13.89
CA ASP A 132 3.08 -0.38 -13.92
C ASP A 132 3.86 0.58 -13.01
N GLY A 133 3.25 1.66 -12.58
CA GLY A 133 3.81 2.63 -11.63
C GLY A 133 3.64 2.26 -10.16
N VAL A 134 2.78 1.26 -9.85
CA VAL A 134 2.52 0.80 -8.48
C VAL A 134 3.44 -0.38 -8.14
N ASP A 135 4.23 -0.25 -7.09
CA ASP A 135 5.17 -1.32 -6.67
C ASP A 135 4.49 -2.38 -5.79
N VAL A 136 3.58 -1.95 -4.94
CA VAL A 136 2.84 -2.81 -4.00
C VAL A 136 1.36 -2.44 -4.07
N LEU A 137 0.54 -3.37 -4.51
CA LEU A 137 -0.91 -3.19 -4.56
C LEU A 137 -1.56 -4.11 -3.53
N PHE A 138 -2.27 -3.52 -2.58
CA PHE A 138 -3.02 -4.24 -1.56
C PHE A 138 -4.52 -4.17 -1.83
N ASN A 139 -5.21 -5.29 -1.61
CA ASN A 139 -6.65 -5.44 -1.81
C ASN A 139 -7.27 -6.32 -0.73
N THR A 140 -8.58 -6.19 -0.52
CA THR A 140 -9.33 -7.05 0.41
C THR A 140 -10.54 -7.70 -0.25
N PHE A 141 -10.87 -8.91 0.18
CA PHE A 141 -12.14 -9.57 -0.19
C PHE A 141 -13.32 -9.13 0.67
N ALA A 142 -13.07 -8.38 1.74
CA ALA A 142 -14.08 -8.03 2.74
C ALA A 142 -15.04 -6.90 2.30
N LYS A 143 -14.88 -6.34 1.11
CA LYS A 143 -15.70 -5.24 0.58
C LYS A 143 -16.49 -5.70 -0.65
N SER A 144 -16.04 -5.41 -1.85
CA SER A 144 -16.73 -5.75 -3.10
C SER A 144 -17.02 -7.24 -3.27
N MET A 145 -16.15 -8.11 -2.75
CA MET A 145 -16.29 -9.57 -2.87
C MET A 145 -17.09 -10.21 -1.72
N ALA A 146 -17.53 -9.43 -0.72
CA ALA A 146 -18.31 -9.91 0.45
C ALA A 146 -17.69 -11.14 1.15
N GLY A 147 -16.37 -11.27 1.11
CA GLY A 147 -15.62 -12.42 1.64
C GLY A 147 -14.75 -12.07 2.84
N ILE A 148 -13.91 -13.02 3.23
CA ILE A 148 -12.88 -12.84 4.26
C ILE A 148 -11.52 -13.03 3.62
N GLY A 149 -10.55 -12.20 4.01
CA GLY A 149 -9.19 -12.25 3.52
C GLY A 149 -8.81 -11.02 2.73
N ALA A 150 -7.57 -11.02 2.30
CA ALA A 150 -6.98 -9.97 1.50
C ALA A 150 -5.86 -10.56 0.62
N PHE A 151 -5.31 -9.77 -0.25
CA PHE A 151 -4.10 -10.14 -0.98
C PHE A 151 -3.24 -8.93 -1.26
N VAL A 152 -1.96 -9.19 -1.43
CA VAL A 152 -0.98 -8.21 -1.90
C VAL A 152 -0.38 -8.69 -3.22
N SER A 153 -0.20 -7.79 -4.16
CA SER A 153 0.45 -8.05 -5.43
C SER A 153 1.61 -7.08 -5.67
N GLY A 154 2.56 -7.53 -6.47
CA GLY A 154 3.79 -6.81 -6.80
C GLY A 154 4.80 -7.72 -7.50
N PRO A 155 6.02 -7.28 -7.72
CA PRO A 155 7.05 -8.07 -8.38
C PRO A 155 7.40 -9.33 -7.58
N ARG A 156 7.89 -10.36 -8.26
CA ARG A 156 8.14 -11.69 -7.69
C ARG A 156 9.08 -11.66 -6.47
N TRP A 157 10.11 -10.85 -6.50
CA TRP A 157 11.05 -10.72 -5.37
C TRP A 157 10.37 -10.18 -4.11
N LEU A 158 9.43 -9.24 -4.25
CA LEU A 158 8.66 -8.67 -3.15
C LEU A 158 7.69 -9.70 -2.56
N ILE A 159 7.01 -10.45 -3.41
CA ILE A 159 6.12 -11.54 -2.95
C ILE A 159 6.91 -12.62 -2.19
N ASN A 160 8.12 -12.92 -2.63
CA ASN A 160 9.00 -13.84 -1.89
C ASN A 160 9.45 -13.23 -0.55
N LEU A 161 9.77 -11.93 -0.50
CA LEU A 161 10.06 -11.25 0.77
C LEU A 161 8.90 -11.44 1.75
N PHE A 162 7.67 -11.17 1.35
CA PHE A 162 6.48 -11.34 2.19
C PHE A 162 6.31 -12.77 2.66
N ARG A 163 6.48 -13.74 1.77
CA ARG A 163 6.31 -15.16 2.09
C ARG A 163 7.22 -15.63 3.23
N TYR A 164 8.43 -15.12 3.31
CA TYR A 164 9.44 -15.57 4.28
C TYR A 164 9.63 -14.66 5.48
N ASN A 165 9.08 -13.43 5.46
CA ASN A 165 9.33 -12.46 6.53
C ASN A 165 8.06 -11.90 7.18
N MET A 166 6.89 -12.11 6.60
CA MET A 166 5.64 -11.56 7.11
C MET A 166 5.19 -12.29 8.36
N ARG A 167 5.33 -11.67 9.51
CA ARG A 167 5.06 -12.28 10.82
C ARG A 167 3.63 -12.79 10.97
N SER A 168 2.65 -12.05 10.46
CA SER A 168 1.24 -12.46 10.51
C SER A 168 0.91 -13.69 9.65
N GLN A 169 1.82 -14.12 8.78
CA GLN A 169 1.68 -15.34 7.98
C GLN A 169 2.50 -16.49 8.54
N LEU A 170 3.67 -16.19 9.11
CA LEU A 170 4.54 -17.20 9.69
C LEU A 170 4.03 -17.74 11.03
N TYR A 171 3.43 -16.86 11.85
CA TYR A 171 3.04 -17.16 13.24
C TYR A 171 1.52 -17.21 13.45
N ALA A 172 0.72 -17.12 12.40
CA ALA A 172 -0.74 -17.26 12.47
C ALA A 172 -1.23 -18.43 11.60
N LYS A 173 -2.51 -18.78 11.76
CA LYS A 173 -3.15 -19.79 10.93
C LYS A 173 -3.50 -19.22 9.56
N SER A 174 -3.50 -20.08 8.55
CA SER A 174 -3.91 -19.73 7.18
C SER A 174 -5.41 -19.46 7.09
N LEU A 175 -5.81 -18.75 6.03
CA LEU A 175 -7.21 -18.59 5.68
C LEU A 175 -7.84 -19.97 5.44
N PRO A 176 -9.05 -20.27 5.97
CA PRO A 176 -9.73 -21.55 5.76
C PRO A 176 -9.98 -21.83 4.27
N MET A 177 -9.79 -23.08 3.86
CA MET A 177 -9.94 -23.48 2.45
C MET A 177 -11.26 -23.09 1.79
N PRO A 178 -12.44 -23.17 2.46
CA PRO A 178 -13.69 -22.71 1.85
C PRO A 178 -13.65 -21.23 1.44
N MET A 179 -12.95 -20.36 2.21
CA MET A 179 -12.79 -18.96 1.88
C MET A 179 -11.85 -18.76 0.69
N VAL A 180 -10.80 -19.58 0.59
CA VAL A 180 -9.87 -19.54 -0.55
C VAL A 180 -10.58 -19.97 -1.84
N ILE A 181 -11.35 -21.05 -1.78
CA ILE A 181 -12.10 -21.58 -2.94
C ILE A 181 -13.18 -20.58 -3.37
N GLY A 182 -13.87 -19.93 -2.42
CA GLY A 182 -14.89 -18.94 -2.72
C GLY A 182 -14.35 -17.65 -3.33
N ALA A 183 -13.05 -17.36 -3.18
CA ALA A 183 -12.39 -16.20 -3.77
C ALA A 183 -11.83 -16.46 -5.18
N LEU A 184 -11.78 -17.73 -5.63
CA LEU A 184 -11.31 -18.14 -6.97
C LEU A 184 -12.46 -18.16 -7.98
#